data_520ffd9c2728b0503c6777cf85ce2b1c
#
_entry.id   520ffd9c2728b0503c6777cf85ce2b1c
#
_cell.length_a   1.000
_cell.length_b   1.000
_cell.length_c   1.000
_cell.angle_alpha   90.00
_cell.angle_beta   90.00
_cell.angle_gamma   90.00
#
_symmetry.space_group_name_H-M   'P 1'
#
loop_
_entity.id
_entity.type
_entity.pdbx_description
1 polymer ?
#
loop_
_entity_poly.entity_id
_entity_poly.type
_entity_poly.pdbx_seq_one_letter_code
_entity_poly.pdbx_strand_id
1 'polypeptide(L)'
;MRHALPLRSLTLIAVAAAAVLAGCVNLAPDYQAPALPVPATLPSANVEAATPLDAGWRDFFVEPKLRAVIELALANNRDLRVAALNIERARAQYGIARAGLFPTIDVGAGGSRSRTPGSLSTGGEPRYATQYSADLGLTSYEIDLFGRVRNLSEAALQSFFQTEATQRGTQISLVASVATAWLQLAADEQRLQLARHTLDSQRRSFDLIQRGHGLGAQSGLALAQAQSTVDAARADAAAFDSQVEQDRN
;
A
#
# COMPACT_ATOMS: atom_id res chain seq x y z
N MET A 1 -38.93 58.50 -26.94
CA MET A 1 -37.86 59.02 -26.07
C MET A 1 -36.84 57.92 -25.85
N ARG A 2 -35.67 57.97 -26.49
CA ARG A 2 -34.59 57.02 -26.30
C ARG A 2 -33.67 57.63 -25.21
N HIS A 3 -33.70 57.05 -24.00
CA HIS A 3 -32.77 57.42 -22.96
C HIS A 3 -31.40 56.78 -23.27
N ALA A 4 -30.50 57.57 -23.81
CA ALA A 4 -29.10 57.19 -23.92
C ALA A 4 -28.48 57.20 -22.51
N LEU A 5 -28.09 56.03 -22.01
CA LEU A 5 -27.31 55.92 -20.79
C LEU A 5 -26.00 56.70 -20.92
N PRO A 6 -25.63 57.53 -19.94
CA PRO A 6 -24.39 58.30 -20.03
C PRO A 6 -23.17 57.38 -20.08
N LEU A 7 -22.21 57.71 -20.96
CA LEU A 7 -20.97 56.89 -21.17
C LEU A 7 -20.28 56.47 -19.85
N ARG A 8 -20.37 57.29 -18.81
CA ARG A 8 -19.78 56.99 -17.47
C ARG A 8 -20.45 55.81 -16.75
N SER A 9 -21.73 55.56 -16.97
CA SER A 9 -22.39 54.39 -16.37
C SER A 9 -22.06 53.08 -17.12
N LEU A 10 -21.84 53.16 -18.42
CA LEU A 10 -21.39 52.01 -19.22
C LEU A 10 -19.95 51.58 -18.85
N THR A 11 -19.05 52.50 -18.58
CA THR A 11 -17.68 52.20 -18.13
C THR A 11 -17.66 51.60 -16.72
N LEU A 12 -18.50 52.10 -15.81
CA LEU A 12 -18.62 51.52 -14.46
C LEU A 12 -19.18 50.09 -14.50
N ILE A 13 -20.15 49.80 -15.34
CA ILE A 13 -20.71 48.46 -15.53
C ILE A 13 -19.68 47.54 -16.20
N ALA A 14 -18.91 48.01 -17.16
CA ALA A 14 -17.83 47.22 -17.80
C ALA A 14 -16.70 46.89 -16.82
N VAL A 15 -16.30 47.83 -15.97
CA VAL A 15 -15.28 47.62 -14.93
C VAL A 15 -15.80 46.67 -13.86
N ALA A 16 -17.06 46.79 -13.44
CA ALA A 16 -17.67 45.85 -12.48
C ALA A 16 -17.80 44.43 -13.08
N ALA A 17 -18.18 44.32 -14.35
CA ALA A 17 -18.23 43.02 -15.04
C ALA A 17 -16.83 42.40 -15.22
N ALA A 18 -15.81 43.20 -15.54
CA ALA A 18 -14.42 42.73 -15.61
C ALA A 18 -13.88 42.29 -14.24
N ALA A 19 -14.23 42.96 -13.15
CA ALA A 19 -13.86 42.59 -11.80
C ALA A 19 -14.54 41.26 -11.34
N VAL A 20 -15.78 41.02 -11.76
CA VAL A 20 -16.49 39.77 -11.49
C VAL A 20 -15.90 38.61 -12.32
N LEU A 21 -15.48 38.85 -13.55
CA LEU A 21 -14.82 37.84 -14.40
C LEU A 21 -13.39 37.49 -13.91
N ALA A 22 -12.69 38.45 -13.27
CA ALA A 22 -11.38 38.23 -12.66
C ALA A 22 -11.47 37.44 -11.32
N GLY A 23 -12.69 37.27 -10.78
CA GLY A 23 -12.91 36.65 -9.45
C GLY A 23 -12.77 35.14 -9.36
N CYS A 24 -12.61 34.42 -10.47
CA CYS A 24 -12.44 32.97 -10.47
C CYS A 24 -10.95 32.58 -10.36
N VAL A 25 -10.26 33.01 -9.31
CA VAL A 25 -8.85 32.68 -9.06
C VAL A 25 -8.73 31.49 -8.10
N ASN A 26 -7.97 30.48 -8.52
CA ASN A 26 -7.60 29.42 -7.59
C ASN A 26 -6.60 30.00 -6.56
N LEU A 27 -6.98 29.92 -5.28
CA LEU A 27 -6.14 30.43 -4.18
C LEU A 27 -5.14 29.40 -3.62
N ALA A 28 -5.13 28.18 -4.13
CA ALA A 28 -4.12 27.21 -3.74
C ALA A 28 -2.75 27.61 -4.30
N PRO A 29 -1.67 27.52 -3.50
CA PRO A 29 -0.32 27.74 -4.00
C PRO A 29 0.05 26.65 -5.03
N ASP A 30 0.85 27.03 -6.02
CA ASP A 30 1.42 26.06 -6.97
C ASP A 30 2.38 25.13 -6.24
N TYR A 31 2.19 23.82 -6.43
CA TYR A 31 3.08 22.82 -5.86
C TYR A 31 4.45 22.88 -6.57
N GLN A 32 5.51 23.07 -5.77
CA GLN A 32 6.89 22.94 -6.22
C GLN A 32 7.54 21.80 -5.47
N ALA A 33 8.05 20.80 -6.21
CA ALA A 33 8.79 19.71 -5.60
C ALA A 33 10.06 20.25 -4.94
N PRO A 34 10.32 19.94 -3.65
CA PRO A 34 11.55 20.34 -2.99
C PRO A 34 12.76 19.71 -3.69
N ALA A 35 13.90 20.41 -3.66
CA ALA A 35 15.16 19.85 -4.15
C ALA A 35 15.50 18.57 -3.35
N LEU A 36 15.99 17.56 -4.05
CA LEU A 36 16.42 16.32 -3.38
C LEU A 36 17.56 16.64 -2.39
N PRO A 37 17.52 16.09 -1.15
CA PRO A 37 18.54 16.32 -0.14
C PRO A 37 19.86 15.56 -0.42
N VAL A 38 19.95 14.91 -1.57
CA VAL A 38 21.11 14.12 -2.00
C VAL A 38 21.72 14.74 -3.26
N PRO A 39 23.07 14.65 -3.44
CA PRO A 39 23.71 15.08 -4.68
C PRO A 39 23.13 14.35 -5.90
N ALA A 40 22.99 15.03 -7.03
CA ALA A 40 22.51 14.45 -8.28
C ALA A 40 23.43 13.30 -8.78
N THR A 41 24.71 13.29 -8.38
CA THR A 41 25.66 12.25 -8.71
C THR A 41 26.41 11.80 -7.45
N LEU A 42 26.41 10.51 -7.18
CA LEU A 42 27.26 9.93 -6.12
C LEU A 42 28.71 9.84 -6.60
N PRO A 43 29.71 10.22 -5.77
CA PRO A 43 31.12 10.26 -6.19
C PRO A 43 31.70 8.92 -6.67
N SER A 44 31.07 7.82 -6.32
CA SER A 44 31.51 6.45 -6.65
C SER A 44 30.65 5.75 -7.72
N ALA A 45 29.64 6.41 -8.28
CA ALA A 45 28.83 5.83 -9.31
C ALA A 45 29.57 5.89 -10.65
N ASN A 46 30.23 4.82 -11.05
CA ASN A 46 30.49 4.56 -12.48
C ASN A 46 29.14 4.46 -13.17
N VAL A 47 28.77 5.49 -13.90
CA VAL A 47 27.44 5.67 -14.52
C VAL A 47 27.13 4.57 -15.56
N GLU A 48 28.13 3.79 -16.01
CA GLU A 48 27.96 2.67 -16.94
C GLU A 48 27.30 1.42 -16.32
N ALA A 49 27.22 1.34 -14.98
CA ALA A 49 26.63 0.18 -14.29
C ALA A 49 25.26 0.49 -13.62
N ALA A 50 24.64 1.60 -13.95
CA ALA A 50 23.30 1.91 -13.46
C ALA A 50 22.30 0.90 -14.03
N THR A 51 22.00 -0.14 -13.23
CA THR A 51 20.82 -0.97 -13.49
C THR A 51 19.63 0.00 -13.55
N PRO A 52 18.86 0.02 -14.64
CA PRO A 52 17.74 0.91 -14.76
C PRO A 52 16.84 0.74 -13.52
N LEU A 53 16.47 1.85 -12.87
CA LEU A 53 15.53 1.83 -11.74
C LEU A 53 14.18 1.16 -12.10
N ASP A 54 13.92 1.02 -13.40
CA ASP A 54 12.74 0.35 -13.97
C ASP A 54 13.00 -1.11 -14.35
N ALA A 55 14.14 -1.71 -14.01
CA ALA A 55 14.37 -3.12 -14.25
C ALA A 55 13.32 -3.96 -13.51
N GLY A 56 12.55 -4.74 -14.25
CA GLY A 56 11.56 -5.64 -13.67
C GLY A 56 12.23 -6.66 -12.76
N TRP A 57 11.57 -7.10 -11.69
CA TRP A 57 12.12 -8.12 -10.79
C TRP A 57 12.50 -9.41 -11.53
N ARG A 58 11.84 -9.72 -12.67
CA ARG A 58 12.18 -10.87 -13.54
C ARG A 58 13.54 -10.74 -14.20
N ASP A 59 13.98 -9.53 -14.49
CA ASP A 59 15.29 -9.29 -15.11
C ASP A 59 16.40 -9.31 -14.06
N PHE A 60 16.04 -8.91 -12.83
CA PHE A 60 16.97 -8.89 -11.68
C PHE A 60 17.24 -10.31 -11.13
N PHE A 61 16.21 -11.12 -10.92
CA PHE A 61 16.36 -12.49 -10.42
C PHE A 61 16.46 -13.48 -11.60
N VAL A 62 17.64 -14.06 -11.81
CA VAL A 62 17.90 -14.99 -12.93
C VAL A 62 17.59 -16.46 -12.61
N GLU A 63 17.53 -16.84 -11.32
CA GLU A 63 17.27 -18.23 -10.89
C GLU A 63 15.80 -18.62 -11.16
N PRO A 64 15.55 -19.66 -12.00
CA PRO A 64 14.19 -20.02 -12.42
C PRO A 64 13.29 -20.46 -11.27
N LYS A 65 13.85 -21.18 -10.26
CA LYS A 65 13.10 -21.65 -9.10
C LYS A 65 12.65 -20.48 -8.24
N LEU A 66 13.54 -19.52 -7.98
CA LEU A 66 13.21 -18.30 -7.24
C LEU A 66 12.11 -17.51 -7.95
N ARG A 67 12.20 -17.36 -9.28
CA ARG A 67 11.15 -16.70 -10.07
C ARG A 67 9.80 -17.38 -9.89
N ALA A 68 9.74 -18.71 -9.95
CA ALA A 68 8.49 -19.44 -9.76
C ALA A 68 7.89 -19.24 -8.37
N VAL A 69 8.72 -19.19 -7.30
CA VAL A 69 8.26 -18.92 -5.94
C VAL A 69 7.76 -17.47 -5.81
N ILE A 70 8.45 -16.50 -6.40
CA ILE A 70 7.99 -15.09 -6.42
C ILE A 70 6.65 -14.98 -7.15
N GLU A 71 6.47 -15.64 -8.30
CA GLU A 71 5.20 -15.65 -9.04
C GLU A 71 4.06 -16.24 -8.22
N LEU A 72 4.32 -17.35 -7.55
CA LEU A 72 3.35 -17.98 -6.66
C LEU A 72 2.97 -17.06 -5.50
N ALA A 73 3.94 -16.39 -4.88
CA ALA A 73 3.71 -15.43 -3.81
C ALA A 73 2.88 -14.23 -4.29
N LEU A 74 3.23 -13.63 -5.44
CA LEU A 74 2.50 -12.51 -6.04
C LEU A 74 1.05 -12.89 -6.39
N ALA A 75 0.80 -14.10 -6.85
CA ALA A 75 -0.53 -14.58 -7.21
C ALA A 75 -1.43 -14.84 -6.00
N ASN A 76 -0.86 -15.25 -4.86
CA ASN A 76 -1.62 -15.75 -3.71
C ASN A 76 -1.56 -14.84 -2.48
N ASN A 77 -0.71 -13.81 -2.46
CA ASN A 77 -0.56 -12.94 -1.29
C ASN A 77 -1.84 -12.12 -1.05
N ARG A 78 -2.37 -12.21 0.16
CA ARG A 78 -3.62 -11.56 0.57
C ARG A 78 -3.44 -10.06 0.82
N ASP A 79 -2.27 -9.64 1.31
CA ASP A 79 -1.99 -8.23 1.58
C ASP A 79 -1.89 -7.44 0.27
N LEU A 80 -1.30 -8.04 -0.77
CA LEU A 80 -1.27 -7.45 -2.11
C LEU A 80 -2.69 -7.30 -2.68
N ARG A 81 -3.58 -8.26 -2.43
CA ARG A 81 -4.99 -8.18 -2.81
C ARG A 81 -5.73 -7.08 -2.03
N VAL A 82 -5.46 -6.92 -0.72
CA VAL A 82 -5.99 -5.82 0.09
C VAL A 82 -5.49 -4.47 -0.44
N ALA A 83 -4.21 -4.36 -0.80
CA ALA A 83 -3.66 -3.15 -1.39
C ALA A 83 -4.36 -2.79 -2.72
N ALA A 84 -4.66 -3.78 -3.57
CA ALA A 84 -5.41 -3.57 -4.81
C ALA A 84 -6.86 -3.08 -4.54
N LEU A 85 -7.55 -3.66 -3.56
CA LEU A 85 -8.89 -3.20 -3.17
C LEU A 85 -8.89 -1.79 -2.55
N ASN A 86 -7.81 -1.40 -1.89
CA ASN A 86 -7.63 -0.03 -1.39
C ASN A 86 -7.53 0.99 -2.53
N ILE A 87 -6.98 0.62 -3.68
CA ILE A 87 -6.99 1.49 -4.88
C ILE A 87 -8.43 1.72 -5.36
N GLU A 88 -9.24 0.68 -5.44
CA GLU A 88 -10.65 0.81 -5.84
C GLU A 88 -11.44 1.71 -4.85
N ARG A 89 -11.17 1.55 -3.55
CA ARG A 89 -11.74 2.43 -2.52
C ARG A 89 -11.30 3.88 -2.69
N ALA A 90 -10.01 4.13 -2.92
CA ALA A 90 -9.48 5.48 -3.12
C ALA A 90 -10.06 6.11 -4.40
N ARG A 91 -10.22 5.31 -5.48
CA ARG A 91 -10.90 5.74 -6.71
C ARG A 91 -12.34 6.17 -6.46
N ALA A 92 -13.10 5.39 -5.67
CA ALA A 92 -14.47 5.74 -5.30
C ALA A 92 -14.51 7.03 -4.47
N GLN A 93 -13.60 7.21 -3.53
CA GLN A 93 -13.47 8.44 -2.73
C GLN A 93 -13.14 9.67 -3.59
N TYR A 94 -12.26 9.52 -4.57
CA TYR A 94 -12.02 10.56 -5.57
C TYR A 94 -13.29 10.88 -6.36
N GLY A 95 -14.05 9.87 -6.78
CA GLY A 95 -15.35 10.06 -7.45
C GLY A 95 -16.34 10.86 -6.61
N ILE A 96 -16.41 10.59 -5.30
CA ILE A 96 -17.25 11.33 -4.35
C ILE A 96 -16.79 12.80 -4.24
N ALA A 97 -15.49 13.04 -4.08
CA ALA A 97 -14.95 14.40 -4.01
C ALA A 97 -15.23 15.19 -5.30
N ARG A 98 -15.06 14.53 -6.46
CA ARG A 98 -15.34 15.12 -7.77
C ARG A 98 -16.84 15.42 -7.99
N ALA A 99 -17.73 14.62 -7.41
CA ALA A 99 -19.18 14.83 -7.49
C ALA A 99 -19.59 16.20 -6.91
N GLY A 100 -18.85 16.73 -5.93
CA GLY A 100 -19.06 18.07 -5.39
C GLY A 100 -18.91 19.22 -6.40
N LEU A 101 -18.32 18.96 -7.58
CA LEU A 101 -18.25 19.93 -8.69
C LEU A 101 -19.59 20.07 -9.45
N PHE A 102 -20.55 19.20 -9.19
CA PHE A 102 -21.83 19.15 -9.85
C PHE A 102 -22.98 19.37 -8.86
N PRO A 103 -24.12 19.93 -9.31
CA PRO A 103 -25.30 20.05 -8.46
C PRO A 103 -25.85 18.67 -8.07
N THR A 104 -26.27 18.54 -6.81
CA THR A 104 -26.95 17.33 -6.32
C THR A 104 -28.42 17.39 -6.68
N ILE A 105 -28.88 16.37 -7.38
CA ILE A 105 -30.29 16.17 -7.76
C ILE A 105 -30.87 15.05 -6.92
N ASP A 106 -31.93 15.37 -6.17
CA ASP A 106 -32.63 14.40 -5.34
C ASP A 106 -34.03 14.13 -5.91
N VAL A 107 -34.41 12.86 -5.88
CA VAL A 107 -35.72 12.39 -6.21
C VAL A 107 -36.33 11.77 -4.97
N GLY A 108 -37.42 12.32 -4.49
CA GLY A 108 -38.18 11.81 -3.35
C GLY A 108 -39.53 11.27 -3.79
N ALA A 109 -39.97 10.16 -3.21
CA ALA A 109 -41.35 9.71 -3.30
C ALA A 109 -41.85 9.33 -1.91
N GLY A 110 -43.01 9.83 -1.54
CA GLY A 110 -43.59 9.59 -0.22
C GLY A 110 -45.07 9.27 -0.30
N GLY A 111 -45.54 8.46 0.64
CA GLY A 111 -46.97 8.22 0.81
C GLY A 111 -47.34 8.26 2.27
N SER A 112 -48.39 9.01 2.63
CA SER A 112 -48.93 9.04 3.99
C SER A 112 -50.42 8.70 3.98
N ARG A 113 -50.85 7.97 5.00
CA ARG A 113 -52.25 7.71 5.27
C ARG A 113 -52.56 8.06 6.70
N SER A 114 -53.44 9.03 6.88
CA SER A 114 -53.85 9.51 8.18
C SER A 114 -55.34 9.18 8.43
N ARG A 115 -55.68 8.91 9.70
CA ARG A 115 -57.03 8.72 10.17
C ARG A 115 -57.36 9.81 11.15
N THR A 116 -58.41 10.58 10.85
CA THR A 116 -58.99 11.54 11.80
C THR A 116 -60.16 10.84 12.53
N PRO A 117 -60.13 10.69 13.86
CA PRO A 117 -61.24 10.13 14.61
C PRO A 117 -62.52 10.95 14.44
N GLY A 118 -63.70 10.31 14.52
CA GLY A 118 -64.99 11.00 14.40
C GLY A 118 -65.20 12.13 15.41
N SER A 119 -64.60 12.02 16.60
CA SER A 119 -64.62 13.08 17.65
C SER A 119 -63.93 14.38 17.21
N LEU A 120 -63.06 14.34 16.22
CA LEU A 120 -62.31 15.49 15.68
C LEU A 120 -62.77 15.83 14.25
N SER A 121 -63.74 15.12 13.71
CA SER A 121 -64.27 15.34 12.37
C SER A 121 -65.60 16.13 12.43
N THR A 122 -65.77 17.12 11.56
CA THR A 122 -66.94 17.99 11.51
C THR A 122 -68.27 17.22 11.26
N GLY A 123 -68.20 15.97 10.79
CA GLY A 123 -69.37 15.11 10.56
C GLY A 123 -69.56 13.97 11.57
N GLY A 124 -68.70 13.88 12.64
CA GLY A 124 -68.79 12.82 13.63
C GLY A 124 -68.29 11.43 13.19
N GLU A 125 -67.99 11.26 11.91
CA GLU A 125 -67.52 10.01 11.32
C GLU A 125 -66.00 10.01 11.13
N PRO A 126 -65.28 8.86 11.31
CA PRO A 126 -63.88 8.76 11.05
C PRO A 126 -63.55 9.03 9.58
N ARG A 127 -62.56 9.90 9.31
CA ARG A 127 -62.11 10.23 7.96
C ARG A 127 -60.71 9.71 7.72
N TYR A 128 -60.52 9.07 6.58
CA TYR A 128 -59.18 8.66 6.10
C TYR A 128 -58.73 9.60 4.99
N ALA A 129 -57.52 10.10 5.09
CA ALA A 129 -56.86 10.87 4.05
C ALA A 129 -55.62 10.11 3.61
N THR A 130 -55.44 9.93 2.31
CA THR A 130 -54.22 9.35 1.72
C THR A 130 -53.61 10.40 0.82
N GLN A 131 -52.32 10.65 0.99
CA GLN A 131 -51.55 11.60 0.18
C GLN A 131 -50.31 10.90 -0.37
N TYR A 132 -50.06 11.10 -1.63
CA TYR A 132 -48.84 10.71 -2.30
C TYR A 132 -48.10 11.96 -2.77
N SER A 133 -46.80 12.02 -2.58
CA SER A 133 -45.92 13.07 -3.12
C SER A 133 -44.80 12.46 -3.95
N ALA A 134 -44.43 13.15 -4.99
CA ALA A 134 -43.25 12.88 -5.78
C ALA A 134 -42.51 14.21 -5.99
N ASP A 135 -41.27 14.29 -5.54
CA ASP A 135 -40.53 15.52 -5.51
C ASP A 135 -39.21 15.31 -6.29
N LEU A 136 -38.87 16.28 -7.12
CA LEU A 136 -37.60 16.39 -7.79
C LEU A 136 -37.01 17.73 -7.36
N GLY A 137 -35.84 17.69 -6.72
CA GLY A 137 -35.22 18.89 -6.14
C GLY A 137 -33.74 18.99 -6.42
N LEU A 138 -33.24 20.21 -6.42
CA LEU A 138 -31.84 20.58 -6.39
C LEU A 138 -31.54 20.99 -4.96
N THR A 139 -30.80 20.16 -4.20
CA THR A 139 -30.68 20.35 -2.75
C THR A 139 -29.52 21.22 -2.35
N SER A 140 -28.38 21.12 -3.02
CA SER A 140 -27.26 22.01 -2.78
C SER A 140 -26.32 22.08 -3.98
N TYR A 141 -25.81 23.26 -4.26
CA TYR A 141 -24.74 23.47 -5.20
C TYR A 141 -23.87 24.64 -4.73
N GLU A 142 -22.56 24.42 -4.62
CA GLU A 142 -21.60 25.47 -4.30
C GLU A 142 -20.91 25.95 -5.57
N ILE A 143 -21.08 27.23 -5.89
CA ILE A 143 -20.36 27.87 -6.99
C ILE A 143 -18.92 28.09 -6.52
N ASP A 144 -17.99 27.33 -7.10
CA ASP A 144 -16.57 27.33 -6.70
C ASP A 144 -15.80 28.49 -7.35
N LEU A 145 -15.92 29.68 -6.74
CA LEU A 145 -15.26 30.90 -7.21
C LEU A 145 -13.74 30.90 -6.92
N PHE A 146 -13.32 30.30 -5.81
CA PHE A 146 -11.95 30.36 -5.29
C PHE A 146 -11.21 29.02 -5.34
N GLY A 147 -11.76 28.02 -5.98
CA GLY A 147 -11.11 26.73 -6.18
C GLY A 147 -11.20 25.75 -5.00
N ARG A 148 -12.03 26.01 -3.98
CA ARG A 148 -12.13 25.14 -2.80
C ARG A 148 -12.52 23.69 -3.18
N VAL A 149 -13.59 23.53 -3.95
CA VAL A 149 -14.08 22.19 -4.33
C VAL A 149 -13.14 21.53 -5.35
N ARG A 150 -12.61 22.33 -6.30
CA ARG A 150 -11.57 21.86 -7.24
C ARG A 150 -10.34 21.35 -6.51
N ASN A 151 -9.84 22.09 -5.52
CA ASN A 151 -8.66 21.69 -4.74
C ASN A 151 -8.92 20.46 -3.85
N LEU A 152 -10.13 20.30 -3.31
CA LEU A 152 -10.52 19.07 -2.58
C LEU A 152 -10.57 17.87 -3.51
N SER A 153 -11.08 18.02 -4.73
CA SER A 153 -11.06 16.97 -5.75
C SER A 153 -9.63 16.60 -6.16
N GLU A 154 -8.77 17.62 -6.34
CA GLU A 154 -7.35 17.39 -6.64
C GLU A 154 -6.62 16.68 -5.49
N ALA A 155 -6.85 17.08 -4.24
CA ALA A 155 -6.29 16.41 -3.06
C ALA A 155 -6.72 14.94 -2.98
N ALA A 156 -7.98 14.63 -3.33
CA ALA A 156 -8.47 13.26 -3.39
C ALA A 156 -7.82 12.46 -4.54
N LEU A 157 -7.53 13.10 -5.67
CA LEU A 157 -6.79 12.51 -6.78
C LEU A 157 -5.35 12.17 -6.37
N GLN A 158 -4.67 13.08 -5.68
CA GLN A 158 -3.32 12.83 -5.17
C GLN A 158 -3.30 11.70 -4.13
N SER A 159 -4.32 11.60 -3.30
CA SER A 159 -4.49 10.47 -2.36
C SER A 159 -4.72 9.13 -3.09
N PHE A 160 -5.42 9.15 -4.21
CA PHE A 160 -5.54 7.96 -5.08
C PHE A 160 -4.18 7.55 -5.65
N PHE A 161 -3.38 8.47 -6.21
CA PHE A 161 -2.04 8.17 -6.70
C PHE A 161 -1.08 7.70 -5.60
N GLN A 162 -1.19 8.25 -4.39
CA GLN A 162 -0.47 7.76 -3.22
C GLN A 162 -0.81 6.29 -2.92
N THR A 163 -2.08 5.91 -3.03
CA THR A 163 -2.52 4.53 -2.80
C THR A 163 -1.97 3.57 -3.87
N GLU A 164 -1.92 4.01 -5.15
CA GLU A 164 -1.28 3.24 -6.22
C GLU A 164 0.23 3.06 -5.96
N ALA A 165 0.92 4.11 -5.54
CA ALA A 165 2.34 4.03 -5.19
C ALA A 165 2.58 3.10 -4.00
N THR A 166 1.70 3.11 -3.00
CA THR A 166 1.73 2.20 -1.84
C THR A 166 1.58 0.74 -2.27
N GLN A 167 0.67 0.44 -3.20
CA GLN A 167 0.50 -0.92 -3.72
C GLN A 167 1.78 -1.41 -4.43
N ARG A 168 2.42 -0.55 -5.24
CA ARG A 168 3.72 -0.87 -5.87
C ARG A 168 4.80 -1.13 -4.80
N GLY A 169 4.85 -0.32 -3.74
CA GLY A 169 5.75 -0.54 -2.61
C GLY A 169 5.51 -1.87 -1.91
N THR A 170 4.25 -2.25 -1.70
CA THR A 170 3.87 -3.55 -1.13
C THR A 170 4.33 -4.71 -2.02
N GLN A 171 4.19 -4.58 -3.33
CA GLN A 171 4.67 -5.59 -4.28
C GLN A 171 6.20 -5.75 -4.24
N ILE A 172 6.93 -4.64 -4.24
CA ILE A 172 8.40 -4.66 -4.14
C ILE A 172 8.85 -5.30 -2.82
N SER A 173 8.22 -4.94 -1.71
CA SER A 173 8.52 -5.50 -0.39
C SER A 173 8.25 -7.01 -0.33
N LEU A 174 7.17 -7.48 -0.94
CA LEU A 174 6.86 -8.91 -1.03
C LEU A 174 7.93 -9.66 -1.82
N VAL A 175 8.30 -9.15 -3.00
CA VAL A 175 9.37 -9.75 -3.82
C VAL A 175 10.69 -9.80 -3.06
N ALA A 176 11.07 -8.72 -2.38
CA ALA A 176 12.28 -8.65 -1.58
C ALA A 176 12.26 -9.65 -0.41
N SER A 177 11.13 -9.77 0.29
CA SER A 177 10.97 -10.72 1.41
C SER A 177 11.10 -12.16 0.95
N VAL A 178 10.46 -12.52 -0.16
CA VAL A 178 10.56 -13.88 -0.75
C VAL A 178 11.99 -14.19 -1.18
N ALA A 179 12.66 -13.24 -1.84
CA ALA A 179 14.04 -13.41 -2.28
C ALA A 179 14.99 -13.55 -1.08
N THR A 180 14.79 -12.76 -0.02
CA THR A 180 15.58 -12.86 1.21
C THR A 180 15.41 -14.21 1.90
N ALA A 181 14.17 -14.68 2.04
CA ALA A 181 13.88 -16.00 2.63
C ALA A 181 14.51 -17.13 1.81
N TRP A 182 14.44 -17.05 0.47
CA TRP A 182 15.09 -18.02 -0.42
C TRP A 182 16.60 -18.08 -0.23
N LEU A 183 17.25 -16.91 -0.16
CA LEU A 183 18.71 -16.83 0.03
C LEU A 183 19.11 -17.30 1.41
N GLN A 184 18.31 -17.01 2.44
CA GLN A 184 18.52 -17.48 3.81
C GLN A 184 18.47 -19.01 3.86
N LEU A 185 17.42 -19.63 3.30
CA LEU A 185 17.32 -21.09 3.21
C LEU A 185 18.55 -21.70 2.52
N ALA A 186 18.97 -21.14 1.38
CA ALA A 186 20.13 -21.65 0.65
C ALA A 186 21.42 -21.53 1.48
N ALA A 187 21.60 -20.46 2.25
CA ALA A 187 22.73 -20.27 3.14
C ALA A 187 22.70 -21.27 4.31
N ASP A 188 21.54 -21.51 4.90
CA ASP A 188 21.40 -22.41 6.04
C ASP A 188 21.50 -23.89 5.63
N GLU A 189 21.07 -24.26 4.42
CA GLU A 189 21.37 -25.58 3.84
C GLU A 189 22.88 -25.82 3.68
N GLN A 190 23.64 -24.81 3.24
CA GLN A 190 25.10 -24.91 3.16
C GLN A 190 25.77 -25.00 4.53
N ARG A 191 25.27 -24.23 5.52
CA ARG A 191 25.76 -24.32 6.93
C ARG A 191 25.50 -25.68 7.52
N LEU A 192 24.32 -26.26 7.29
CA LEU A 192 23.97 -27.60 7.73
C LEU A 192 24.92 -28.64 7.12
N GLN A 193 25.18 -28.55 5.80
CA GLN A 193 26.13 -29.43 5.14
C GLN A 193 27.52 -29.35 5.77
N LEU A 194 28.02 -28.14 6.01
CA LEU A 194 29.32 -27.91 6.65
C LEU A 194 29.35 -28.48 8.09
N ALA A 195 28.30 -28.24 8.88
CA ALA A 195 28.20 -28.75 10.25
C ALA A 195 28.21 -30.29 10.29
N ARG A 196 27.50 -30.96 9.36
CA ARG A 196 27.50 -32.42 9.23
C ARG A 196 28.90 -32.94 8.85
N HIS A 197 29.60 -32.30 7.93
CA HIS A 197 31.00 -32.65 7.60
C HIS A 197 31.95 -32.44 8.78
N THR A 198 31.77 -31.35 9.53
CA THR A 198 32.55 -31.09 10.75
C THR A 198 32.31 -32.17 11.80
N LEU A 199 31.08 -32.51 12.08
CA LEU A 199 30.71 -33.59 13.00
C LEU A 199 31.37 -34.94 12.61
N ASP A 200 31.32 -35.27 11.33
CA ASP A 200 31.96 -36.47 10.80
C ASP A 200 33.50 -36.46 10.98
N SER A 201 34.14 -35.33 10.77
CA SER A 201 35.56 -35.18 10.99
C SER A 201 35.94 -35.30 12.46
N GLN A 202 35.17 -34.67 13.36
CA GLN A 202 35.38 -34.76 14.81
C GLN A 202 35.18 -36.18 15.35
N ARG A 203 34.18 -36.93 14.84
CA ARG A 203 33.96 -38.35 15.16
C ARG A 203 35.18 -39.19 14.77
N ARG A 204 35.73 -39.01 13.56
CA ARG A 204 36.96 -39.74 13.12
C ARG A 204 38.15 -39.42 14.00
N SER A 205 38.30 -38.15 14.40
CA SER A 205 39.39 -37.74 15.32
C SER A 205 39.20 -38.36 16.71
N PHE A 206 38.02 -38.36 17.24
CA PHE A 206 37.68 -39.01 18.50
C PHE A 206 37.97 -40.51 18.48
N ASP A 207 37.63 -41.23 17.44
CA ASP A 207 37.88 -42.66 17.27
C ASP A 207 39.40 -43.00 17.28
N LEU A 208 40.21 -42.12 16.70
CA LEU A 208 41.68 -42.25 16.75
C LEU A 208 42.21 -42.03 18.15
N ILE A 209 41.78 -41.00 18.86
CA ILE A 209 42.17 -40.68 20.23
C ILE A 209 41.73 -41.76 21.18
N GLN A 210 40.51 -42.30 21.03
CA GLN A 210 39.95 -43.39 21.83
C GLN A 210 40.80 -44.67 21.69
N ARG A 211 41.16 -45.04 20.46
CA ARG A 211 42.07 -46.18 20.21
C ARG A 211 43.46 -45.96 20.83
N GLY A 212 44.02 -44.75 20.68
CA GLY A 212 45.31 -44.39 21.29
C GLY A 212 45.25 -44.42 22.81
N HIS A 213 44.16 -44.00 23.44
CA HIS A 213 43.96 -44.09 24.88
C HIS A 213 43.91 -45.52 25.35
N GLY A 214 43.15 -46.42 24.64
CA GLY A 214 43.10 -47.85 24.94
C GLY A 214 44.46 -48.56 24.87
N LEU A 215 45.42 -48.01 24.08
CA LEU A 215 46.80 -48.49 23.98
C LEU A 215 47.78 -47.77 24.95
N GLY A 216 47.26 -46.87 25.81
CA GLY A 216 48.07 -46.09 26.75
C GLY A 216 48.88 -44.91 26.12
N ALA A 217 48.65 -44.62 24.82
CA ALA A 217 49.35 -43.57 24.07
C ALA A 217 48.70 -42.16 24.20
N GLN A 218 47.45 -42.10 24.69
CA GLN A 218 46.72 -40.83 24.89
C GLN A 218 46.20 -40.71 26.31
N SER A 219 46.13 -39.47 26.84
CA SER A 219 45.62 -39.21 28.19
C SER A 219 44.09 -39.25 28.26
N GLY A 220 43.51 -39.54 29.45
CA GLY A 220 42.07 -39.41 29.68
C GLY A 220 41.55 -37.99 29.47
N LEU A 221 42.36 -36.95 29.70
CA LEU A 221 42.02 -35.55 29.39
C LEU A 221 41.84 -35.36 27.89
N ALA A 222 42.76 -35.86 27.06
CA ALA A 222 42.63 -35.76 25.60
C ALA A 222 41.37 -36.46 25.09
N LEU A 223 41.03 -37.62 25.65
CA LEU A 223 39.79 -38.31 25.30
C LEU A 223 38.55 -37.51 25.68
N ALA A 224 38.48 -36.94 26.88
CA ALA A 224 37.38 -36.11 27.33
C ALA A 224 37.23 -34.83 26.50
N GLN A 225 38.32 -34.21 26.13
CA GLN A 225 38.32 -33.03 25.24
C GLN A 225 37.78 -33.39 23.83
N ALA A 226 38.24 -34.50 23.26
CA ALA A 226 37.76 -34.95 21.97
C ALA A 226 36.26 -35.29 21.99
N GLN A 227 35.78 -35.91 23.06
CA GLN A 227 34.34 -36.17 23.25
C GLN A 227 33.53 -34.86 23.31
N SER A 228 34.00 -33.88 24.09
CA SER A 228 33.34 -32.57 24.19
C SER A 228 33.24 -31.87 22.82
N THR A 229 34.30 -32.00 21.99
CA THR A 229 34.30 -31.42 20.62
C THR A 229 33.26 -32.11 19.70
N VAL A 230 33.13 -33.46 19.80
CA VAL A 230 32.11 -34.21 19.06
C VAL A 230 30.71 -33.78 19.50
N ASP A 231 30.49 -33.63 20.82
CA ASP A 231 29.18 -33.24 21.34
C ASP A 231 28.78 -31.82 20.93
N ALA A 232 29.73 -30.88 20.93
CA ALA A 232 29.54 -29.54 20.40
C ALA A 232 29.15 -29.58 18.91
N ALA A 233 29.93 -30.28 18.09
CA ALA A 233 29.66 -30.42 16.66
C ALA A 233 28.29 -31.10 16.35
N ARG A 234 27.87 -32.02 17.22
CA ARG A 234 26.55 -32.68 17.16
C ARG A 234 25.43 -31.66 17.44
N ALA A 235 25.62 -30.83 18.47
CA ALA A 235 24.64 -29.79 18.82
C ALA A 235 24.51 -28.76 17.70
N ASP A 236 25.61 -28.33 17.09
CA ASP A 236 25.63 -27.40 15.96
C ASP A 236 24.87 -27.98 14.73
N ALA A 237 25.15 -29.26 14.39
CA ALA A 237 24.47 -29.90 13.28
C ALA A 237 22.95 -30.03 13.52
N ALA A 238 22.54 -30.31 14.74
CA ALA A 238 21.10 -30.38 15.10
C ALA A 238 20.45 -28.98 15.07
N ALA A 239 21.16 -27.94 15.50
CA ALA A 239 20.67 -26.57 15.45
C ALA A 239 20.42 -26.10 14.00
N PHE A 240 21.39 -26.32 13.10
CA PHE A 240 21.24 -25.98 11.68
C PHE A 240 20.18 -26.84 10.98
N ASP A 241 20.01 -28.10 11.36
CA ASP A 241 18.93 -28.95 10.85
C ASP A 241 17.56 -28.37 11.20
N SER A 242 17.38 -27.98 12.47
CA SER A 242 16.16 -27.30 12.92
C SER A 242 15.94 -25.96 12.21
N GLN A 243 16.99 -25.18 11.96
CA GLN A 243 16.90 -23.89 11.25
C GLN A 243 16.41 -24.08 9.80
N VAL A 244 16.99 -25.05 9.07
CA VAL A 244 16.58 -25.36 7.69
C VAL A 244 15.12 -25.79 7.63
N GLU A 245 14.63 -26.59 8.60
CA GLU A 245 13.23 -26.99 8.65
C GLU A 245 12.29 -25.81 8.97
N GLN A 246 12.74 -24.84 9.78
CA GLN A 246 12.00 -23.60 10.03
C GLN A 246 11.95 -22.71 8.80
N ASP A 247 13.03 -22.58 8.04
CA ASP A 247 13.12 -21.76 6.84
C ASP A 247 12.27 -22.33 5.69
N ARG A 248 12.00 -23.65 5.70
CA ARG A 248 11.13 -24.31 4.72
C ARG A 248 9.64 -24.11 4.97
N ASN A 249 9.22 -23.72 6.18
CA ASN A 249 7.83 -23.51 6.59
C ASN A 249 7.39 -22.05 6.41
#